data_107a188ceeb33b06b6f884a83e496b4f
#
_entry.id   107a188ceeb33b06b6f884a83e496b4f
#
_cell.length_a   1.000
_cell.length_b   1.000
_cell.length_c   1.000
_cell.angle_alpha   90.00
_cell.angle_beta   90.00
_cell.angle_gamma   90.00
#
_symmetry.space_group_name_H-M   'P 1'
#
loop_
_entity.id
_entity.type
_entity.pdbx_description
1 polymer ?
#
loop_
_entity_poly.entity_id
_entity_poly.type
_entity_poly.pdbx_seq_one_letter_code
_entity_poly.pdbx_strand_id
1 'polypeptide(L)'
;ENKMPGYIGQSGTEDKNAALQSENNIFTCKKNDEFIIDIEDLGTDGEGIGKIQGYTLFVKDALTGDKVRVKIMKAKKKYAYAKLLEIIEPSEWRTEPACPVAKQCGGCQLQHCSYEKQLEWKRKKIQDCLNRIGGFTDIQTEPVIGMDIPYYYRNKAQFPVGYDKDGNIVTGFYAGRTHSIIPFKNCLVQHPCSSAILETVTKYMEENKVSAYNETNHKGIVRHILIRTAQATGEVMVCLIINADKLPYADKL
;
A
#
# COMPACT_ATOMS: atom_id res chain seq x y z
N GLU A 1 64.56 62.82 -18.87
CA GLU A 1 63.61 63.91 -18.52
C GLU A 1 62.20 63.39 -18.38
N ASN A 2 61.72 63.71 -17.25
CA ASN A 2 60.40 63.63 -16.68
C ASN A 2 60.04 62.43 -15.77
N LYS A 3 60.09 62.75 -14.50
CA LYS A 3 59.72 61.96 -13.36
C LYS A 3 58.18 61.86 -13.29
N MET A 4 57.70 60.64 -13.00
CA MET A 4 56.36 60.44 -12.48
C MET A 4 56.34 60.50 -10.93
N PRO A 5 55.29 61.03 -10.31
CA PRO A 5 55.06 60.86 -8.88
C PRO A 5 54.24 59.61 -8.59
N GLY A 6 54.58 58.93 -7.49
CA GLY A 6 53.97 57.71 -7.02
C GLY A 6 52.54 57.91 -6.51
N TYR A 7 51.78 56.79 -6.60
CA TYR A 7 50.53 56.62 -5.89
C TYR A 7 50.62 55.44 -4.91
N ILE A 8 50.31 55.77 -3.69
CA ILE A 8 50.27 54.85 -2.55
C ILE A 8 49.07 53.93 -2.69
N GLY A 9 49.31 52.64 -2.64
CA GLY A 9 48.29 51.61 -2.62
C GLY A 9 47.57 51.59 -1.27
N GLN A 10 46.26 51.66 -1.29
CA GLN A 10 45.40 51.22 -0.18
C GLN A 10 45.05 49.77 -0.40
N SER A 11 45.40 48.96 0.60
CA SER A 11 45.00 47.56 0.74
C SER A 11 43.52 47.47 1.01
N GLY A 12 42.72 47.15 0.00
CA GLY A 12 41.36 46.66 0.17
C GLY A 12 41.40 45.15 0.45
N THR A 13 41.25 44.82 1.71
CA THR A 13 40.85 43.46 2.10
C THR A 13 39.35 43.31 1.77
N GLU A 14 39.03 43.08 0.52
CA GLU A 14 37.66 42.68 0.14
C GLU A 14 37.38 41.25 0.62
N ASP A 15 36.29 41.18 1.33
CA ASP A 15 35.69 40.01 1.91
C ASP A 15 35.68 38.75 1.00
N LYS A 16 36.60 37.84 1.25
CA LYS A 16 36.56 36.48 0.76
C LYS A 16 35.56 35.59 1.54
N ASN A 17 34.78 36.17 2.43
CA ASN A 17 33.79 35.44 3.27
C ASN A 17 32.33 35.52 2.78
N ALA A 18 32.04 36.22 1.68
CA ALA A 18 30.67 36.34 1.18
C ALA A 18 30.29 35.26 0.14
N ALA A 19 31.24 34.40 -0.27
CA ALA A 19 31.01 33.38 -1.33
C ALA A 19 30.89 31.93 -0.82
N LEU A 20 30.84 31.69 0.49
CA LEU A 20 30.82 30.34 1.09
C LEU A 20 29.63 30.07 2.01
N GLN A 21 28.51 30.76 1.83
CA GLN A 21 27.27 30.47 2.54
C GLN A 21 26.06 30.30 1.60
N SER A 22 26.21 29.53 0.52
CA SER A 22 25.12 28.73 0.01
C SER A 22 25.20 27.35 0.68
N GLU A 23 25.05 27.30 1.99
CA GLU A 23 24.72 26.05 2.68
C GLU A 23 23.45 25.52 2.01
N ASN A 24 23.57 24.38 1.34
CA ASN A 24 22.46 23.55 0.90
C ASN A 24 21.57 23.32 2.13
N ASN A 25 20.57 24.14 2.30
CA ASN A 25 19.57 23.99 3.37
C ASN A 25 18.72 22.79 2.97
N ILE A 26 19.24 21.57 3.21
CA ILE A 26 18.54 20.32 2.95
C ILE A 26 17.32 20.34 3.88
N PHE A 27 16.14 20.47 3.28
CA PHE A 27 14.89 20.39 4.03
C PHE A 27 14.87 19.09 4.86
N THR A 28 14.54 19.23 6.13
CA THR A 28 14.40 18.10 7.06
C THR A 28 13.08 18.24 7.80
N CYS A 29 12.42 17.11 8.02
CA CYS A 29 11.22 17.05 8.84
C CYS A 29 11.41 16.06 9.99
N LYS A 30 10.57 16.20 11.01
CA LYS A 30 10.54 15.32 12.20
C LYS A 30 9.23 14.54 12.25
N LYS A 31 9.24 13.47 13.04
CA LYS A 31 8.01 12.75 13.35
C LYS A 31 6.98 13.70 13.97
N ASN A 32 5.74 13.59 13.51
CA ASN A 32 4.56 14.38 13.87
C ASN A 32 4.47 15.78 13.22
N ASP A 33 5.44 16.24 12.44
CA ASP A 33 5.26 17.44 11.64
C ASP A 33 4.10 17.25 10.66
N GLU A 34 3.35 18.32 10.41
CA GLU A 34 2.21 18.30 9.49
C GLU A 34 2.46 19.27 8.32
N PHE A 35 2.07 18.85 7.14
CA PHE A 35 2.24 19.61 5.90
C PHE A 35 1.03 19.48 5.00
N ILE A 36 0.82 20.50 4.16
CA ILE A 36 -0.07 20.43 3.01
C ILE A 36 0.80 20.26 1.77
N ILE A 37 0.50 19.24 0.97
CA ILE A 37 1.25 18.91 -0.24
C ILE A 37 0.32 18.52 -1.38
N ASP A 38 0.81 18.70 -2.58
CA ASP A 38 0.23 18.13 -3.79
C ASP A 38 0.86 16.76 -4.06
N ILE A 39 0.05 15.80 -4.49
CA ILE A 39 0.50 14.47 -4.87
C ILE A 39 0.78 14.45 -6.36
N GLU A 40 2.07 14.31 -6.70
CA GLU A 40 2.56 14.39 -8.08
C GLU A 40 2.50 13.05 -8.83
N ASP A 41 2.65 11.93 -8.12
CA ASP A 41 2.76 10.59 -8.70
C ASP A 41 2.34 9.49 -7.71
N LEU A 42 2.29 8.25 -8.19
CA LEU A 42 2.13 7.06 -7.36
C LEU A 42 3.41 6.21 -7.33
N GLY A 43 3.77 5.76 -6.14
CA GLY A 43 4.88 4.84 -5.91
C GLY A 43 4.57 3.40 -6.33
N THR A 44 5.55 2.54 -6.15
CA THR A 44 5.49 1.14 -6.57
C THR A 44 4.38 0.35 -5.88
N ASP A 45 4.10 0.68 -4.63
CA ASP A 45 3.08 0.00 -3.80
C ASP A 45 1.73 0.73 -3.83
N GLY A 46 1.57 1.75 -4.69
CA GLY A 46 0.34 2.52 -4.86
C GLY A 46 0.18 3.67 -3.85
N GLU A 47 1.24 4.01 -3.11
CA GLU A 47 1.27 5.19 -2.26
C GLU A 47 1.46 6.46 -3.08
N GLY A 48 0.82 7.56 -2.68
CA GLY A 48 1.03 8.88 -3.29
C GLY A 48 2.44 9.41 -3.01
N ILE A 49 3.02 10.06 -4.00
CA ILE A 49 4.32 10.74 -3.91
C ILE A 49 4.10 12.23 -4.05
N GLY A 50 4.48 12.99 -3.03
CA GLY A 50 4.55 14.44 -3.07
C GLY A 50 5.91 14.93 -2.61
N LYS A 51 6.18 16.24 -2.77
CA LYS A 51 7.47 16.84 -2.39
C LYS A 51 7.30 18.14 -1.62
N ILE A 52 8.23 18.37 -0.71
CA ILE A 52 8.41 19.68 -0.05
C ILE A 52 9.87 20.07 -0.23
N GLN A 53 10.12 21.18 -0.93
CA GLN A 53 11.48 21.68 -1.18
C GLN A 53 12.44 20.58 -1.68
N GLY A 54 11.95 19.69 -2.58
CA GLY A 54 12.70 18.56 -3.11
C GLY A 54 12.77 17.31 -2.23
N TYR A 55 12.27 17.39 -0.98
CA TYR A 55 12.23 16.25 -0.07
C TYR A 55 10.95 15.42 -0.30
N THR A 56 11.13 14.14 -0.59
CA THR A 56 10.04 13.24 -1.02
C THR A 56 9.22 12.72 0.16
N LEU A 57 7.90 12.77 0.04
CA LEU A 57 6.96 12.17 0.99
C LEU A 57 6.16 11.05 0.32
N PHE A 58 6.11 9.88 0.96
CA PHE A 58 5.27 8.76 0.58
C PHE A 58 4.02 8.74 1.47
N VAL A 59 2.85 8.84 0.86
CA VAL A 59 1.56 9.02 1.54
C VAL A 59 0.62 7.90 1.16
N LYS A 60 0.37 6.98 2.10
CA LYS A 60 -0.61 5.91 1.89
C LYS A 60 -2.01 6.49 1.67
N ASP A 61 -2.79 5.88 0.77
CA ASP A 61 -4.17 6.22 0.43
C ASP A 61 -4.34 7.60 -0.27
N ALA A 62 -3.24 8.24 -0.70
CA ALA A 62 -3.26 9.43 -1.54
C ALA A 62 -3.05 9.08 -3.01
N LEU A 63 -3.68 9.82 -3.92
CA LEU A 63 -3.62 9.62 -5.38
C LEU A 63 -3.01 10.82 -6.07
N THR A 64 -2.40 10.58 -7.23
CA THR A 64 -1.93 11.66 -8.13
C THR A 64 -3.03 12.67 -8.37
N GLY A 65 -2.72 13.96 -8.18
CA GLY A 65 -3.66 15.07 -8.30
C GLY A 65 -4.43 15.43 -7.04
N ASP A 66 -4.25 14.68 -5.93
CA ASP A 66 -4.77 15.10 -4.64
C ASP A 66 -3.94 16.26 -4.06
N LYS A 67 -4.61 17.20 -3.40
CA LYS A 67 -3.99 18.09 -2.42
C LYS A 67 -4.38 17.65 -1.03
N VAL A 68 -3.39 17.35 -0.19
CA VAL A 68 -3.63 16.65 1.07
C VAL A 68 -2.90 17.29 2.23
N ARG A 69 -3.49 17.19 3.43
CA ARG A 69 -2.81 17.41 4.69
C ARG A 69 -2.30 16.08 5.21
N VAL A 70 -1.01 16.04 5.54
CA VAL A 70 -0.30 14.82 5.95
C VAL A 70 0.46 15.04 7.24
N LYS A 71 0.70 13.94 7.97
CA LYS A 71 1.51 13.92 9.19
C LYS A 71 2.68 12.96 9.03
N ILE A 72 3.90 13.42 9.32
CA ILE A 72 5.10 12.61 9.24
C ILE A 72 5.08 11.49 10.28
N MET A 73 5.17 10.27 9.81
CA MET A 73 5.25 9.07 10.66
C MET A 73 6.69 8.61 10.88
N LYS A 74 7.52 8.68 9.84
CA LYS A 74 8.92 8.27 9.88
C LYS A 74 9.75 9.04 8.87
N ALA A 75 10.65 9.89 9.35
CA ALA A 75 11.60 10.63 8.53
C ALA A 75 12.88 9.81 8.29
N LYS A 76 13.44 9.94 7.09
CA LYS A 76 14.72 9.40 6.63
C LYS A 76 15.57 10.55 6.06
N LYS A 77 16.82 10.31 5.70
CA LYS A 77 17.72 11.37 5.19
C LYS A 77 17.20 12.05 3.91
N LYS A 78 16.54 11.32 2.99
CA LYS A 78 16.13 11.83 1.66
C LYS A 78 14.61 11.78 1.42
N TYR A 79 13.85 11.16 2.31
CA TYR A 79 12.40 10.99 2.17
C TYR A 79 11.73 10.70 3.51
N ALA A 80 10.40 10.81 3.57
CA ALA A 80 9.62 10.36 4.73
C ALA A 80 8.37 9.58 4.32
N TYR A 81 7.89 8.78 5.26
CA TYR A 81 6.54 8.20 5.20
C TYR A 81 5.59 9.08 6.00
N ALA A 82 4.48 9.42 5.40
CA ALA A 82 3.46 10.27 6.01
C ALA A 82 2.10 9.58 6.01
N LYS A 83 1.30 9.93 7.00
CA LYS A 83 -0.10 9.52 7.12
C LYS A 83 -0.98 10.60 6.52
N LEU A 84 -1.91 10.21 5.65
CA LEU A 84 -2.98 11.07 5.17
C LEU A 84 -3.90 11.44 6.35
N LEU A 85 -4.06 12.72 6.61
CA LEU A 85 -5.00 13.25 7.60
C LEU A 85 -6.29 13.72 6.96
N GLU A 86 -6.19 14.44 5.84
CA GLU A 86 -7.31 15.06 5.16
C GLU A 86 -7.01 15.22 3.66
N ILE A 87 -8.02 15.07 2.85
CA ILE A 87 -8.00 15.42 1.43
C ILE A 87 -8.63 16.80 1.31
N ILE A 88 -7.82 17.81 0.95
CA ILE A 88 -8.26 19.20 0.81
C ILE A 88 -8.93 19.40 -0.55
N GLU A 89 -8.27 18.93 -1.59
CA GLU A 89 -8.79 18.92 -2.96
C GLU A 89 -8.63 17.49 -3.51
N PRO A 90 -9.74 16.78 -3.78
CA PRO A 90 -9.67 15.41 -4.28
C PRO A 90 -9.24 15.37 -5.76
N SER A 91 -8.42 14.40 -6.11
CA SER A 91 -8.07 14.07 -7.48
C SER A 91 -9.30 13.57 -8.27
N GLU A 92 -9.34 13.84 -9.56
CA GLU A 92 -10.30 13.22 -10.50
C GLU A 92 -10.14 11.69 -10.62
N TRP A 93 -9.01 11.15 -10.15
CA TRP A 93 -8.75 9.71 -10.13
C TRP A 93 -9.54 8.99 -9.06
N ARG A 94 -10.09 9.72 -8.08
CA ARG A 94 -10.79 9.13 -6.94
C ARG A 94 -12.13 8.55 -7.32
N THR A 95 -12.42 7.41 -6.69
CA THR A 95 -13.74 6.80 -6.67
C THR A 95 -14.02 6.24 -5.27
N GLU A 96 -15.29 6.03 -4.95
CA GLU A 96 -15.64 5.37 -3.70
C GLU A 96 -15.29 3.87 -3.80
N PRO A 97 -14.53 3.31 -2.84
CA PRO A 97 -14.23 1.89 -2.84
C PRO A 97 -15.49 1.05 -2.72
N ALA A 98 -15.68 0.10 -3.64
CA ALA A 98 -16.81 -0.83 -3.59
C ALA A 98 -16.76 -1.77 -2.38
N CYS A 99 -15.58 -2.03 -1.82
CA CYS A 99 -15.41 -2.87 -0.64
C CYS A 99 -15.53 -2.04 0.65
N PRO A 100 -16.48 -2.34 1.55
CA PRO A 100 -16.71 -1.56 2.77
C PRO A 100 -15.55 -1.60 3.77
N VAL A 101 -14.66 -2.59 3.68
CA VAL A 101 -13.48 -2.74 4.54
C VAL A 101 -12.17 -2.36 3.84
N ALA A 102 -12.22 -1.72 2.66
CA ALA A 102 -11.03 -1.38 1.87
C ALA A 102 -9.97 -0.59 2.64
N LYS A 103 -10.39 0.36 3.49
CA LYS A 103 -9.48 1.18 4.32
C LYS A 103 -8.79 0.41 5.44
N GLN A 104 -9.38 -0.69 5.89
CA GLN A 104 -8.89 -1.49 7.03
C GLN A 104 -8.11 -2.71 6.55
N CYS A 105 -8.60 -3.36 5.49
CA CYS A 105 -8.04 -4.58 4.94
C CYS A 105 -6.71 -4.31 4.22
N GLY A 106 -5.69 -5.14 4.49
CA GLY A 106 -4.39 -5.06 3.80
C GLY A 106 -4.36 -5.67 2.40
N GLY A 107 -5.48 -6.22 1.91
CA GLY A 107 -5.53 -6.97 0.66
C GLY A 107 -5.55 -6.14 -0.62
N CYS A 108 -6.03 -4.89 -0.55
CA CYS A 108 -6.17 -4.00 -1.70
C CYS A 108 -5.57 -2.63 -1.41
N GLN A 109 -4.85 -2.05 -2.40
CA GLN A 109 -4.18 -0.76 -2.25
C GLN A 109 -4.87 0.37 -3.03
N LEU A 110 -5.59 0.08 -4.12
CA LEU A 110 -6.04 1.08 -5.10
C LEU A 110 -7.56 1.07 -5.36
N GLN A 111 -8.38 0.51 -4.47
CA GLN A 111 -9.84 0.53 -4.69
C GLN A 111 -10.47 1.94 -4.65
N HIS A 112 -9.76 2.91 -4.12
CA HIS A 112 -10.15 4.33 -4.11
C HIS A 112 -9.71 5.08 -5.37
N CYS A 113 -9.09 4.39 -6.33
CA CYS A 113 -8.70 4.90 -7.65
C CYS A 113 -9.61 4.26 -8.71
N SER A 114 -10.12 5.06 -9.67
CA SER A 114 -10.90 4.55 -10.79
C SER A 114 -10.11 3.52 -11.60
N TYR A 115 -10.80 2.55 -12.20
CA TYR A 115 -10.11 1.45 -12.87
C TYR A 115 -9.32 1.91 -14.09
N GLU A 116 -9.86 2.87 -14.85
CA GLU A 116 -9.18 3.49 -15.99
C GLU A 116 -7.86 4.12 -15.55
N LYS A 117 -7.87 4.85 -14.43
CA LYS A 117 -6.65 5.49 -13.90
C LYS A 117 -5.66 4.48 -13.31
N GLN A 118 -6.14 3.36 -12.79
CA GLN A 118 -5.24 2.24 -12.44
C GLN A 118 -4.51 1.68 -13.66
N LEU A 119 -5.18 1.56 -14.83
CA LEU A 119 -4.56 1.10 -16.07
C LEU A 119 -3.55 2.12 -16.60
N GLU A 120 -3.88 3.41 -16.59
CA GLU A 120 -2.94 4.48 -16.95
C GLU A 120 -1.68 4.46 -16.08
N TRP A 121 -1.85 4.37 -14.78
CA TRP A 121 -0.73 4.27 -13.84
C TRP A 121 0.13 3.03 -14.08
N LYS A 122 -0.47 1.87 -14.31
CA LYS A 122 0.27 0.63 -14.62
C LYS A 122 1.10 0.76 -15.91
N ARG A 123 0.52 1.38 -16.95
CA ARG A 123 1.24 1.69 -18.18
C ARG A 123 2.42 2.62 -17.93
N LYS A 124 2.17 3.73 -17.24
CA LYS A 124 3.22 4.70 -16.87
C LYS A 124 4.35 4.03 -16.10
N LYS A 125 4.03 3.18 -15.13
CA LYS A 125 5.03 2.45 -14.34
C LYS A 125 5.95 1.59 -15.21
N ILE A 126 5.42 0.85 -16.18
CA ILE A 126 6.22 0.06 -17.13
C ILE A 126 7.07 0.98 -18.01
N GLN A 127 6.48 2.05 -18.55
CA GLN A 127 7.21 3.03 -19.36
C GLN A 127 8.37 3.67 -18.58
N ASP A 128 8.13 4.07 -17.34
CA ASP A 128 9.18 4.62 -16.47
C ASP A 128 10.31 3.61 -16.19
N CYS A 129 9.98 2.34 -16.01
CA CYS A 129 10.99 1.27 -15.85
C CYS A 129 11.82 1.09 -17.11
N LEU A 130 11.19 1.06 -18.29
CA LEU A 130 11.92 0.98 -19.56
C LEU A 130 12.88 2.17 -19.75
N ASN A 131 12.36 3.39 -19.53
CA ASN A 131 13.14 4.60 -19.74
C ASN A 131 14.27 4.78 -18.72
N ARG A 132 13.95 4.66 -17.41
CA ARG A 132 14.89 5.05 -16.33
C ARG A 132 15.80 3.93 -15.89
N ILE A 133 15.35 2.68 -15.94
CA ILE A 133 16.12 1.51 -15.50
C ILE A 133 16.71 0.80 -16.72
N GLY A 134 15.90 0.55 -17.74
CA GLY A 134 16.33 -0.14 -18.95
C GLY A 134 17.13 0.73 -19.92
N GLY A 135 16.99 2.06 -19.85
CA GLY A 135 17.63 3.00 -20.80
C GLY A 135 16.99 3.01 -22.18
N PHE A 136 15.81 2.39 -22.35
CA PHE A 136 15.09 2.32 -23.61
C PHE A 136 14.17 3.54 -23.75
N THR A 137 14.60 4.59 -24.45
CA THR A 137 13.85 5.83 -24.61
C THR A 137 12.98 5.87 -25.86
N ASP A 138 13.23 4.99 -26.81
CA ASP A 138 12.56 4.84 -28.12
C ASP A 138 11.39 3.84 -28.08
N ILE A 139 11.26 3.03 -27.01
CA ILE A 139 10.18 2.07 -26.84
C ILE A 139 8.99 2.74 -26.18
N GLN A 140 7.82 2.66 -26.82
CA GLN A 140 6.55 3.10 -26.26
C GLN A 140 5.68 1.91 -25.90
N THR A 141 5.18 1.89 -24.66
CA THR A 141 4.25 0.85 -24.21
C THR A 141 2.85 1.08 -24.78
N GLU A 142 2.23 0.01 -25.24
CA GLU A 142 0.82 0.03 -25.65
C GLU A 142 -0.11 0.23 -24.45
N PRO A 143 -1.38 0.64 -24.67
CA PRO A 143 -2.38 0.65 -23.61
C PRO A 143 -2.49 -0.69 -22.89
N VAL A 144 -2.72 -0.64 -21.59
CA VAL A 144 -2.91 -1.88 -20.79
C VAL A 144 -4.23 -2.54 -21.20
N ILE A 145 -4.19 -3.84 -21.51
CA ILE A 145 -5.38 -4.64 -21.71
C ILE A 145 -6.07 -4.80 -20.37
N GLY A 146 -7.22 -4.15 -20.20
CA GLY A 146 -8.02 -4.17 -18.98
C GLY A 146 -8.97 -5.36 -18.93
N MET A 147 -9.64 -5.51 -17.78
CA MET A 147 -10.74 -6.45 -17.58
C MET A 147 -12.07 -5.69 -17.70
N ASP A 148 -13.08 -6.31 -18.29
CA ASP A 148 -14.45 -5.76 -18.33
C ASP A 148 -15.02 -5.65 -16.90
N ILE A 149 -14.76 -6.66 -16.06
CA ILE A 149 -15.13 -6.68 -14.65
C ILE A 149 -13.87 -6.89 -13.81
N PRO A 150 -13.30 -5.83 -13.18
CA PRO A 150 -12.05 -5.92 -12.43
C PRO A 150 -12.23 -6.50 -11.01
N TYR A 151 -13.17 -7.41 -10.87
CA TYR A 151 -13.50 -8.11 -9.63
C TYR A 151 -13.48 -9.63 -9.85
N TYR A 152 -13.47 -10.38 -8.76
CA TYR A 152 -13.58 -11.85 -8.73
C TYR A 152 -12.50 -12.60 -9.55
N TYR A 153 -11.36 -11.95 -9.79
CA TYR A 153 -10.29 -12.47 -10.65
C TYR A 153 -9.31 -13.40 -9.93
N ARG A 154 -9.30 -13.38 -8.59
CA ARG A 154 -8.38 -14.23 -7.82
C ARG A 154 -8.94 -15.65 -7.71
N ASN A 155 -8.14 -16.61 -8.14
CA ASN A 155 -8.44 -18.04 -8.08
C ASN A 155 -7.71 -18.76 -6.93
N LYS A 156 -6.98 -18.05 -6.08
CA LYS A 156 -6.37 -18.57 -4.85
C LYS A 156 -6.53 -17.58 -3.71
N ALA A 157 -7.05 -18.03 -2.58
CA ALA A 157 -7.09 -17.29 -1.34
C ALA A 157 -6.65 -18.15 -0.16
N GLN A 158 -5.98 -17.52 0.82
CA GLN A 158 -5.65 -18.13 2.10
C GLN A 158 -6.16 -17.21 3.20
N PHE A 159 -7.18 -17.67 3.89
CA PHE A 159 -7.86 -16.90 4.92
C PHE A 159 -7.36 -17.31 6.31
N PRO A 160 -6.76 -16.41 7.09
CA PRO A 160 -6.49 -16.68 8.49
C PRO A 160 -7.78 -16.93 9.26
N VAL A 161 -7.71 -17.82 10.23
CA VAL A 161 -8.76 -18.13 11.19
C VAL A 161 -8.26 -17.72 12.58
N GLY A 162 -9.08 -17.01 13.34
CA GLY A 162 -8.73 -16.53 14.66
C GLY A 162 -9.94 -16.20 15.49
N TYR A 163 -9.73 -15.40 16.53
CA TYR A 163 -10.80 -14.91 17.39
C TYR A 163 -10.91 -13.39 17.34
N ASP A 164 -12.12 -12.89 17.41
CA ASP A 164 -12.35 -11.48 17.68
C ASP A 164 -12.16 -11.17 19.19
N LYS A 165 -12.38 -9.89 19.56
CA LYS A 165 -12.26 -9.44 20.96
C LYS A 165 -13.30 -10.06 21.89
N ASP A 166 -14.39 -10.56 21.35
CA ASP A 166 -15.52 -11.14 22.08
C ASP A 166 -15.40 -12.68 22.16
N GLY A 167 -14.35 -13.26 21.56
CA GLY A 167 -14.04 -14.69 21.57
C GLY A 167 -14.76 -15.50 20.49
N ASN A 168 -15.39 -14.84 19.51
CA ASN A 168 -16.01 -15.53 18.38
C ASN A 168 -14.97 -15.90 17.32
N ILE A 169 -15.17 -17.02 16.66
CA ILE A 169 -14.33 -17.42 15.53
C ILE A 169 -14.56 -16.46 14.35
N VAL A 170 -13.48 -15.93 13.82
CA VAL A 170 -13.52 -15.02 12.66
C VAL A 170 -12.55 -15.48 11.58
N THR A 171 -12.94 -15.23 10.34
CA THR A 171 -12.13 -15.43 9.14
C THR A 171 -12.11 -14.14 8.33
N GLY A 172 -11.03 -13.88 7.64
CA GLY A 172 -10.91 -12.65 6.86
C GLY A 172 -9.54 -12.47 6.25
N PHE A 173 -9.08 -11.22 6.15
CA PHE A 173 -7.70 -10.90 5.82
C PHE A 173 -7.08 -10.04 6.93
N TYR A 174 -5.76 -10.05 7.02
CA TYR A 174 -5.07 -9.21 7.97
C TYR A 174 -5.21 -7.73 7.62
N ALA A 175 -5.41 -6.90 8.64
CA ALA A 175 -5.22 -5.47 8.52
C ALA A 175 -3.78 -5.17 8.11
N GLY A 176 -3.57 -4.12 7.34
CA GLY A 176 -2.25 -3.79 6.80
C GLY A 176 -1.18 -3.69 7.89
N ARG A 177 -0.10 -4.45 7.74
CA ARG A 177 1.05 -4.51 8.66
C ARG A 177 0.73 -5.02 10.07
N THR A 178 -0.33 -5.77 10.23
CA THR A 178 -0.72 -6.39 11.51
C THR A 178 -1.18 -7.83 11.29
N HIS A 179 -1.40 -8.56 12.38
CA HIS A 179 -2.04 -9.89 12.39
C HIS A 179 -3.50 -9.83 12.87
N SER A 180 -4.08 -8.63 12.96
CA SER A 180 -5.49 -8.48 13.27
C SER A 180 -6.34 -8.86 12.06
N ILE A 181 -7.24 -9.82 12.25
CA ILE A 181 -8.13 -10.27 11.18
C ILE A 181 -9.26 -9.26 11.04
N ILE A 182 -9.47 -8.77 9.82
CA ILE A 182 -10.61 -7.96 9.41
C ILE A 182 -11.65 -8.91 8.85
N PRO A 183 -12.75 -9.18 9.56
CA PRO A 183 -13.80 -10.05 9.07
C PRO A 183 -14.58 -9.37 7.95
N PHE A 184 -15.02 -10.16 6.98
CA PHE A 184 -15.90 -9.70 5.91
C PHE A 184 -16.77 -10.87 5.42
N LYS A 185 -17.95 -10.54 4.88
CA LYS A 185 -18.85 -11.56 4.29
C LYS A 185 -18.48 -11.87 2.85
N ASN A 186 -18.19 -10.83 2.05
CA ASN A 186 -17.84 -10.97 0.63
C ASN A 186 -16.58 -10.19 0.31
N CYS A 187 -15.61 -10.84 -0.32
CA CYS A 187 -14.43 -10.20 -0.86
C CYS A 187 -14.56 -10.04 -2.38
N LEU A 188 -14.61 -8.80 -2.85
CA LEU A 188 -14.84 -8.50 -4.26
C LEU A 188 -13.72 -8.97 -5.21
N VAL A 189 -12.53 -9.29 -4.71
CA VAL A 189 -11.43 -9.79 -5.55
C VAL A 189 -11.33 -11.32 -5.55
N GLN A 190 -12.01 -12.00 -4.63
CA GLN A 190 -12.01 -13.46 -4.53
C GLN A 190 -13.19 -14.06 -5.29
N HIS A 191 -13.08 -15.35 -5.64
CA HIS A 191 -14.21 -16.08 -6.25
C HIS A 191 -15.42 -16.11 -5.29
N PRO A 192 -16.66 -15.92 -5.77
CA PRO A 192 -17.85 -15.82 -4.91
C PRO A 192 -18.08 -17.03 -3.99
N CYS A 193 -17.68 -18.25 -4.41
CA CYS A 193 -17.82 -19.45 -3.58
C CYS A 193 -17.05 -19.37 -2.25
N SER A 194 -16.05 -18.49 -2.14
CA SER A 194 -15.24 -18.37 -0.93
C SER A 194 -16.08 -18.03 0.30
N SER A 195 -17.12 -17.22 0.17
CA SER A 195 -17.98 -16.83 1.29
C SER A 195 -18.74 -18.03 1.88
N ALA A 196 -19.36 -18.84 1.04
CA ALA A 196 -20.09 -20.05 1.47
C ALA A 196 -19.14 -21.07 2.11
N ILE A 197 -17.93 -21.24 1.56
CA ILE A 197 -16.93 -22.15 2.13
C ILE A 197 -16.48 -21.68 3.51
N LEU A 198 -16.19 -20.39 3.67
CA LEU A 198 -15.79 -19.82 4.97
C LEU A 198 -16.90 -19.98 6.01
N GLU A 199 -18.15 -19.74 5.64
CA GLU A 199 -19.30 -19.91 6.51
C GLU A 199 -19.46 -21.37 6.94
N THR A 200 -19.36 -22.32 5.99
CA THR A 200 -19.44 -23.76 6.28
C THR A 200 -18.34 -24.21 7.25
N VAL A 201 -17.10 -23.80 7.01
CA VAL A 201 -15.97 -24.19 7.88
C VAL A 201 -16.11 -23.54 9.26
N THR A 202 -16.51 -22.27 9.33
CA THR A 202 -16.70 -21.59 10.62
C THR A 202 -17.80 -22.26 11.43
N LYS A 203 -18.94 -22.56 10.81
CA LYS A 203 -20.06 -23.29 11.45
C LYS A 203 -19.62 -24.67 11.95
N TYR A 204 -18.91 -25.44 11.12
CA TYR A 204 -18.33 -26.72 11.54
C TYR A 204 -17.43 -26.57 12.77
N MET A 205 -16.56 -25.56 12.81
CA MET A 205 -15.67 -25.31 13.94
C MET A 205 -16.46 -24.97 15.23
N GLU A 206 -17.50 -24.15 15.13
CA GLU A 206 -18.35 -23.76 16.25
C GLU A 206 -19.13 -24.96 16.81
N GLU A 207 -19.83 -25.70 15.96
CA GLU A 207 -20.67 -26.85 16.31
C GLU A 207 -19.86 -27.99 16.95
N ASN A 208 -18.64 -28.22 16.48
CA ASN A 208 -17.79 -29.29 16.98
C ASN A 208 -16.70 -28.81 17.97
N LYS A 209 -16.74 -27.55 18.40
CA LYS A 209 -15.79 -26.94 19.34
C LYS A 209 -14.34 -27.08 18.88
N VAL A 210 -14.09 -26.98 17.57
CA VAL A 210 -12.76 -26.98 16.97
C VAL A 210 -12.17 -25.59 17.11
N SER A 211 -11.06 -25.45 17.81
CA SER A 211 -10.49 -24.14 18.13
C SER A 211 -9.77 -23.50 16.94
N ALA A 212 -9.85 -22.18 16.84
CA ALA A 212 -8.99 -21.38 15.99
C ALA A 212 -7.57 -21.30 16.58
N TYR A 213 -6.55 -21.22 15.70
CA TYR A 213 -5.17 -21.06 16.12
C TYR A 213 -4.91 -19.63 16.61
N ASN A 214 -4.20 -19.54 17.72
CA ASN A 214 -3.77 -18.28 18.31
C ASN A 214 -2.26 -18.13 18.13
N GLU A 215 -1.83 -17.13 17.34
CA GLU A 215 -0.42 -16.88 17.01
C GLU A 215 0.42 -16.40 18.21
N THR A 216 -0.21 -15.88 19.27
CA THR A 216 0.51 -15.38 20.45
C THR A 216 0.98 -16.52 21.37
N ASN A 217 0.13 -17.51 21.58
CA ASN A 217 0.43 -18.65 22.47
C ASN A 217 0.68 -19.97 21.73
N HIS A 218 0.59 -19.95 20.39
CA HIS A 218 0.79 -21.09 19.49
C HIS A 218 -0.15 -22.29 19.77
N LYS A 219 -1.35 -22.01 20.28
CA LYS A 219 -2.37 -23.03 20.59
C LYS A 219 -3.58 -22.90 19.67
N GLY A 220 -4.33 -23.99 19.55
CA GLY A 220 -5.51 -24.07 18.68
C GLY A 220 -5.23 -24.89 17.43
N ILE A 221 -6.29 -25.25 16.71
CA ILE A 221 -6.24 -26.27 15.64
C ILE A 221 -6.23 -25.61 14.27
N VAL A 222 -7.28 -24.92 13.86
CA VAL A 222 -7.40 -24.39 12.49
C VAL A 222 -6.70 -23.04 12.38
N ARG A 223 -5.69 -22.98 11.52
CA ARG A 223 -4.87 -21.79 11.32
C ARG A 223 -5.30 -20.99 10.09
N HIS A 224 -5.52 -21.67 8.96
CA HIS A 224 -5.94 -21.03 7.73
C HIS A 224 -6.89 -21.92 6.94
N ILE A 225 -7.71 -21.29 6.12
CA ILE A 225 -8.52 -21.94 5.09
C ILE A 225 -7.95 -21.51 3.73
N LEU A 226 -7.37 -22.44 2.99
CA LEU A 226 -6.88 -22.21 1.64
C LEU A 226 -7.94 -22.66 0.66
N ILE A 227 -8.34 -21.76 -0.24
CA ILE A 227 -9.30 -22.04 -1.31
C ILE A 227 -8.59 -21.83 -2.66
N ARG A 228 -8.76 -22.77 -3.57
CA ARG A 228 -8.38 -22.61 -4.98
C ARG A 228 -9.57 -22.93 -5.86
N THR A 229 -9.77 -22.12 -6.90
CA THR A 229 -10.81 -22.29 -7.89
C THR A 229 -10.18 -22.42 -9.27
N ALA A 230 -10.62 -23.35 -10.06
CA ALA A 230 -10.19 -23.55 -11.44
C ALA A 230 -11.28 -22.99 -12.37
N GLN A 231 -11.04 -21.82 -12.94
CA GLN A 231 -12.03 -21.11 -13.77
C GLN A 231 -12.51 -21.94 -14.97
N ALA A 232 -11.60 -22.71 -15.58
CA ALA A 232 -11.90 -23.47 -16.79
C ALA A 232 -12.70 -24.76 -16.52
N THR A 233 -12.47 -25.42 -15.37
CA THR A 233 -13.11 -26.71 -15.03
C THR A 233 -14.23 -26.57 -14.02
N GLY A 234 -14.34 -25.43 -13.33
CA GLY A 234 -15.29 -25.22 -12.24
C GLY A 234 -14.90 -25.93 -10.93
N GLU A 235 -13.75 -26.58 -10.88
CA GLU A 235 -13.30 -27.31 -9.70
C GLU A 235 -12.91 -26.35 -8.58
N VAL A 236 -13.23 -26.74 -7.33
CA VAL A 236 -12.88 -26.00 -6.13
C VAL A 236 -12.12 -26.92 -5.18
N MET A 237 -10.93 -26.49 -4.76
CA MET A 237 -10.16 -27.17 -3.74
C MET A 237 -10.20 -26.35 -2.45
N VAL A 238 -10.55 -27.01 -1.35
CA VAL A 238 -10.48 -26.43 0.01
C VAL A 238 -9.45 -27.22 0.82
N CYS A 239 -8.52 -26.51 1.44
CA CYS A 239 -7.50 -27.09 2.29
C CYS A 239 -7.49 -26.38 3.64
N LEU A 240 -7.69 -27.11 4.74
CA LEU A 240 -7.53 -26.59 6.09
C LEU A 240 -6.08 -26.77 6.54
N ILE A 241 -5.44 -25.68 6.91
CA ILE A 241 -4.10 -25.68 7.48
C ILE A 241 -4.28 -25.76 9.02
N ILE A 242 -3.87 -26.89 9.60
CA ILE A 242 -4.11 -27.18 11.00
C ILE A 242 -2.78 -27.33 11.78
N ASN A 243 -2.86 -27.02 13.07
CA ASN A 243 -1.77 -27.22 14.05
C ASN A 243 -2.10 -28.43 14.93
N ALA A 244 -2.34 -29.57 14.28
CA ALA A 244 -2.63 -30.85 14.91
C ALA A 244 -2.36 -31.99 13.92
N ASP A 245 -2.20 -33.22 14.41
CA ASP A 245 -1.97 -34.39 13.55
C ASP A 245 -3.21 -34.77 12.75
N LYS A 246 -4.39 -34.49 13.28
CA LYS A 246 -5.69 -34.78 12.63
C LYS A 246 -6.71 -33.69 12.90
N LEU A 247 -7.59 -33.46 11.93
CA LEU A 247 -8.75 -32.59 12.11
C LEU A 247 -9.82 -33.36 12.90
N PRO A 248 -10.24 -32.88 14.11
CA PRO A 248 -11.31 -33.52 14.85
C PRO A 248 -12.62 -33.48 14.07
N TYR A 249 -13.38 -34.58 14.10
CA TYR A 249 -14.69 -34.67 13.44
C TYR A 249 -14.67 -34.29 11.95
N ALA A 250 -13.60 -34.65 11.21
CA ALA A 250 -13.46 -34.35 9.80
C ALA A 250 -14.57 -34.94 8.91
N ASP A 251 -15.20 -36.01 9.38
CA ASP A 251 -16.37 -36.67 8.75
C ASP A 251 -17.65 -35.81 8.78
N LYS A 252 -17.67 -34.73 9.54
CA LYS A 252 -18.80 -33.78 9.64
C LYS A 252 -18.61 -32.53 8.79
N LEU A 253 -17.47 -32.38 8.16
CA LEU A 253 -17.16 -31.24 7.26
C LEU A 253 -17.40 -31.65 5.81
#